data_f69f1c4398db837e153670ea461ff0c4
#
_entry.id   f69f1c4398db837e153670ea461ff0c4
#
_cell.length_a   1.000
_cell.length_b   1.000
_cell.length_c   1.000
_cell.angle_alpha   90.00
_cell.angle_beta   90.00
_cell.angle_gamma   90.00
#
_symmetry.space_group_name_H-M   'P 1'
#
loop_
_entity.id
_entity.type
_entity.pdbx_description
1 polymer ?
#
loop_
_entity_poly.entity_id
_entity_poly.type
_entity_poly.pdbx_seq_one_letter_code
_entity_poly.pdbx_strand_id
1 'polypeptide(L)'
;CVMFRYKNKLLNWEPEDGMQVEVRALVTLYEIRGDFQLNVDTIRLAGKGDLFKAFEKLKIKLEKEGLFESIRKKPLPIFPKKIGIVTSSSGAALRDALSTLRHRMPSIPIVIYPTQVQGEGAAPKIVAAIQAAERRNECDVLIICRGGGSIEDLWAFNEEIVARTIDSCHIPIICGVGHETDFTIADFIADVRAPTPTGAAHLACPDSSELIQHIETMHSRIQRIMQSFLESQMQYIDMLSHRLTHPNERIHTQFIRIQHLNERLASAWLRYMRTDSGLYVN
;
A
#
# COMPACT_ATOMS: atom_id res chain seq x y z
N CYS A 1 20.56 -43.39 -24.28
CA CYS A 1 19.13 -43.30 -23.96
C CYS A 1 18.37 -42.75 -25.15
N VAL A 2 17.16 -43.24 -25.37
CA VAL A 2 16.27 -42.75 -26.42
C VAL A 2 14.92 -42.45 -25.82
N MET A 3 14.39 -41.26 -26.15
CA MET A 3 13.03 -40.85 -25.78
C MET A 3 12.26 -40.55 -27.07
N PHE A 4 11.10 -41.16 -27.25
CA PHE A 4 10.29 -40.98 -28.46
C PHE A 4 9.69 -39.56 -28.49
N ARG A 5 9.63 -38.96 -29.68
CA ARG A 5 9.23 -37.55 -29.90
C ARG A 5 7.88 -37.18 -29.29
N TYR A 6 6.90 -38.11 -29.22
CA TYR A 6 5.61 -37.87 -28.63
C TYR A 6 5.67 -37.72 -27.10
N LYS A 7 6.62 -38.47 -26.44
CA LYS A 7 6.86 -38.34 -24.98
C LYS A 7 7.67 -37.10 -24.64
N ASN A 8 8.64 -36.73 -25.53
CA ASN A 8 9.40 -35.51 -25.34
C ASN A 8 8.54 -34.24 -25.41
N LYS A 9 7.48 -34.24 -26.23
CA LYS A 9 6.52 -33.13 -26.32
C LYS A 9 5.70 -32.93 -25.03
N LEU A 10 5.67 -33.88 -24.12
CA LEU A 10 4.97 -33.78 -22.81
C LEU A 10 5.84 -33.13 -21.73
N LEU A 11 7.12 -32.89 -22.01
CA LEU A 11 8.02 -32.19 -21.13
C LEU A 11 7.77 -30.68 -21.20
N ASN A 12 7.61 -30.02 -20.06
CA ASN A 12 7.46 -28.57 -19.95
C ASN A 12 8.82 -27.85 -19.91
N TRP A 13 9.92 -28.56 -20.20
CA TRP A 13 11.30 -28.05 -20.16
C TRP A 13 12.15 -28.83 -21.17
N GLU A 14 13.24 -28.20 -21.64
CA GLU A 14 14.19 -28.81 -22.57
C GLU A 14 15.39 -29.39 -21.81
N PRO A 15 15.73 -30.69 -21.99
CA PRO A 15 16.95 -31.26 -21.41
C PRO A 15 18.20 -30.67 -22.07
N GLU A 16 19.13 -30.18 -21.24
CA GLU A 16 20.43 -29.65 -21.67
C GLU A 16 21.57 -30.53 -21.17
N ASP A 17 22.71 -30.46 -21.89
CA ASP A 17 23.92 -31.19 -21.52
C ASP A 17 24.41 -30.76 -20.14
N GLY A 18 24.70 -31.71 -19.25
CA GLY A 18 25.14 -31.49 -17.88
C GLY A 18 24.02 -31.49 -16.83
N MET A 19 22.74 -31.53 -17.23
CA MET A 19 21.65 -31.68 -16.28
C MET A 19 21.59 -33.07 -15.67
N GLN A 20 21.42 -33.13 -14.35
CA GLN A 20 21.18 -34.36 -13.60
C GLN A 20 19.69 -34.70 -13.62
N VAL A 21 19.33 -35.85 -14.16
CA VAL A 21 17.94 -36.25 -14.37
C VAL A 21 17.67 -37.66 -13.84
N GLU A 22 16.49 -37.86 -13.28
CA GLU A 22 15.93 -39.18 -13.00
C GLU A 22 15.10 -39.64 -14.17
N VAL A 23 15.41 -40.81 -14.68
CA VAL A 23 14.68 -41.39 -15.81
C VAL A 23 14.01 -42.69 -15.41
N ARG A 24 12.73 -42.84 -15.75
CA ARG A 24 12.08 -44.14 -15.79
C ARG A 24 12.20 -44.68 -17.19
N ALA A 25 12.95 -45.77 -17.35
CA ALA A 25 13.25 -46.31 -18.65
C ALA A 25 13.11 -47.86 -18.67
N LEU A 26 12.74 -48.39 -19.82
CA LEU A 26 12.76 -49.79 -20.11
C LEU A 26 14.12 -50.13 -20.76
N VAL A 27 14.82 -51.13 -20.20
CA VAL A 27 16.05 -51.62 -20.81
C VAL A 27 15.67 -52.52 -21.95
N THR A 28 16.12 -52.18 -23.16
CA THR A 28 15.84 -52.91 -24.39
C THR A 28 17.12 -53.18 -25.15
N LEU A 29 17.13 -54.21 -26.00
CA LEU A 29 18.19 -54.46 -26.93
C LEU A 29 17.75 -53.94 -28.31
N TYR A 30 18.62 -53.12 -28.93
CA TYR A 30 18.38 -52.67 -30.32
C TYR A 30 18.88 -53.77 -31.29
N GLU A 31 17.97 -54.62 -31.77
CA GLU A 31 18.26 -55.85 -32.51
C GLU A 31 19.14 -55.65 -33.74
N ILE A 32 19.04 -54.51 -34.42
CA ILE A 32 19.79 -54.25 -35.67
C ILE A 32 21.28 -54.03 -35.41
N ARG A 33 21.68 -53.50 -34.21
CA ARG A 33 23.10 -53.23 -33.89
C ARG A 33 23.61 -54.02 -32.69
N GLY A 34 22.73 -54.72 -31.98
CA GLY A 34 23.10 -55.48 -30.79
C GLY A 34 23.42 -54.60 -29.55
N ASP A 35 23.07 -53.30 -29.58
CA ASP A 35 23.41 -52.39 -28.51
C ASP A 35 22.31 -52.36 -27.43
N PHE A 36 22.71 -52.26 -26.16
CA PHE A 36 21.79 -51.95 -25.07
C PHE A 36 21.27 -50.53 -25.19
N GLN A 37 19.96 -50.38 -25.11
CA GLN A 37 19.29 -49.11 -25.23
C GLN A 37 18.31 -48.89 -24.07
N LEU A 38 18.38 -47.74 -23.44
CA LEU A 38 17.37 -47.27 -22.46
C LEU A 38 16.27 -46.51 -23.21
N ASN A 39 15.09 -47.11 -23.25
CA ASN A 39 13.90 -46.45 -23.80
C ASN A 39 13.20 -45.71 -22.67
N VAL A 40 13.34 -44.36 -22.67
CA VAL A 40 12.89 -43.47 -21.59
C VAL A 40 11.38 -43.23 -21.69
N ASP A 41 10.65 -43.58 -20.64
CA ASP A 41 9.22 -43.34 -20.50
C ASP A 41 8.93 -41.96 -19.91
N THR A 42 9.60 -41.63 -18.82
CA THR A 42 9.48 -40.34 -18.10
C THR A 42 10.85 -39.86 -17.68
N ILE A 43 11.03 -38.54 -17.72
CA ILE A 43 12.25 -37.87 -17.30
C ILE A 43 11.87 -36.77 -16.30
N ARG A 44 12.57 -36.66 -15.21
CA ARG A 44 12.41 -35.62 -14.18
C ARG A 44 13.77 -35.07 -13.82
N LEU A 45 13.83 -33.81 -13.44
CA LEU A 45 15.05 -33.23 -12.87
C LEU A 45 15.35 -33.92 -11.53
N ALA A 46 16.58 -34.42 -11.36
CA ALA A 46 17.06 -35.02 -10.12
C ALA A 46 17.25 -33.92 -9.06
N GLY A 47 17.04 -34.25 -7.78
CA GLY A 47 17.26 -33.33 -6.66
C GLY A 47 16.05 -32.53 -6.19
N LYS A 48 15.06 -32.24 -7.05
CA LYS A 48 13.85 -31.49 -6.62
C LYS A 48 13.06 -32.21 -5.53
N GLY A 49 13.01 -33.54 -5.55
CA GLY A 49 12.30 -34.34 -4.54
C GLY A 49 12.91 -34.24 -3.14
N ASP A 50 14.23 -34.17 -3.03
CA ASP A 50 14.92 -34.14 -1.74
C ASP A 50 14.92 -32.72 -1.14
N LEU A 51 15.06 -31.68 -1.97
CA LEU A 51 14.89 -30.30 -1.53
C LEU A 51 13.46 -30.05 -1.03
N PHE A 52 12.45 -30.56 -1.74
CA PHE A 52 11.06 -30.43 -1.31
C PHE A 52 10.80 -31.15 0.03
N LYS A 53 11.32 -32.36 0.22
CA LYS A 53 11.23 -33.08 1.52
C LYS A 53 11.94 -32.31 2.64
N ALA A 54 13.10 -31.73 2.37
CA ALA A 54 13.83 -30.92 3.35
C ALA A 54 13.05 -29.64 3.73
N PHE A 55 12.44 -28.96 2.74
CA PHE A 55 11.55 -27.82 2.95
C PHE A 55 10.36 -28.20 3.85
N GLU A 56 9.62 -29.25 3.52
CA GLU A 56 8.46 -29.70 4.30
C GLU A 56 8.85 -30.10 5.73
N LYS A 57 9.97 -30.81 5.89
CA LYS A 57 10.48 -31.17 7.22
C LYS A 57 10.81 -29.94 8.06
N LEU A 58 11.47 -28.95 7.49
CA LEU A 58 11.81 -27.71 8.18
C LEU A 58 10.56 -26.89 8.49
N LYS A 59 9.62 -26.78 7.56
CA LYS A 59 8.34 -26.10 7.76
C LYS A 59 7.58 -26.68 8.94
N ILE A 60 7.39 -28.00 9.00
CA ILE A 60 6.71 -28.67 10.11
C ILE A 60 7.45 -28.45 11.44
N LYS A 61 8.79 -28.42 11.43
CA LYS A 61 9.59 -28.17 12.63
C LYS A 61 9.33 -26.75 13.17
N LEU A 62 9.45 -25.73 12.32
CA LEU A 62 9.31 -24.33 12.71
C LEU A 62 7.84 -23.96 13.06
N GLU A 63 6.88 -24.61 12.42
CA GLU A 63 5.46 -24.49 12.75
C GLU A 63 5.15 -25.02 14.14
N LYS A 64 5.71 -26.20 14.51
CA LYS A 64 5.60 -26.76 15.87
C LYS A 64 6.25 -25.88 16.94
N GLU A 65 7.30 -25.14 16.57
CA GLU A 65 7.95 -24.17 17.45
C GLU A 65 7.16 -22.84 17.54
N GLY A 66 6.06 -22.68 16.78
CA GLY A 66 5.20 -21.50 16.79
C GLY A 66 5.77 -20.27 16.09
N LEU A 67 6.80 -20.41 15.22
CA LEU A 67 7.44 -19.28 14.55
C LEU A 67 6.54 -18.61 13.49
N PHE A 68 5.49 -19.30 13.05
CA PHE A 68 4.56 -18.79 12.02
C PHE A 68 3.34 -18.07 12.62
N GLU A 69 3.22 -18.03 13.94
CA GLU A 69 2.08 -17.45 14.63
C GLU A 69 1.96 -15.94 14.36
N SER A 70 0.74 -15.51 14.07
CA SER A 70 0.45 -14.08 13.77
C SER A 70 0.75 -13.14 14.93
N ILE A 71 0.76 -13.65 16.17
CA ILE A 71 1.06 -12.86 17.36
C ILE A 71 2.52 -12.38 17.41
N ARG A 72 3.43 -13.08 16.71
CA ARG A 72 4.85 -12.74 16.61
C ARG A 72 5.12 -11.67 15.54
N LYS A 73 4.20 -11.51 14.58
CA LYS A 73 4.37 -10.60 13.45
C LYS A 73 4.18 -9.16 13.87
N LYS A 74 5.11 -8.33 13.48
CA LYS A 74 5.14 -6.90 13.78
C LYS A 74 4.29 -6.14 12.77
N PRO A 75 3.51 -5.13 13.18
CA PRO A 75 2.79 -4.26 12.27
C PRO A 75 3.77 -3.41 11.46
N LEU A 76 3.48 -3.21 10.18
CA LEU A 76 4.24 -2.28 9.35
C LEU A 76 3.92 -0.83 9.73
N PRO A 77 4.92 0.06 9.74
CA PRO A 77 4.67 1.49 9.91
C PRO A 77 3.92 2.05 8.71
N ILE A 78 2.88 2.84 8.96
CA ILE A 78 2.10 3.49 7.88
C ILE A 78 2.97 4.47 7.08
N PHE A 79 3.85 5.21 7.78
CA PHE A 79 4.77 6.19 7.21
C PHE A 79 6.20 5.90 7.68
N PRO A 80 6.93 5.00 7.00
CA PRO A 80 8.32 4.75 7.36
C PRO A 80 9.17 5.98 7.02
N LYS A 81 10.07 6.34 7.92
CA LYS A 81 11.04 7.43 7.68
C LYS A 81 12.19 6.96 6.80
N LYS A 82 12.53 5.68 6.85
CA LYS A 82 13.62 5.09 6.08
C LYS A 82 13.34 3.61 5.81
N ILE A 83 13.56 3.18 4.57
CA ILE A 83 13.35 1.79 4.13
C ILE A 83 14.70 1.13 3.87
N GLY A 84 14.91 -0.03 4.46
CA GLY A 84 16.06 -0.89 4.17
C GLY A 84 15.74 -1.93 3.11
N ILE A 85 16.70 -2.26 2.24
CA ILE A 85 16.54 -3.34 1.25
C ILE A 85 17.72 -4.29 1.34
N VAL A 86 17.46 -5.56 1.63
CA VAL A 86 18.42 -6.66 1.61
C VAL A 86 18.27 -7.42 0.30
N THR A 87 19.22 -7.28 -0.61
CA THR A 87 19.21 -7.91 -1.94
C THR A 87 20.58 -7.82 -2.61
N SER A 88 20.72 -8.40 -3.80
CA SER A 88 21.95 -8.26 -4.59
C SER A 88 22.06 -6.88 -5.22
N SER A 89 23.26 -6.31 -5.25
CA SER A 89 23.50 -4.96 -5.78
C SER A 89 23.26 -4.83 -7.29
N SER A 90 23.34 -5.91 -8.04
CA SER A 90 23.18 -5.95 -9.51
C SER A 90 21.87 -6.55 -9.98
N GLY A 91 20.99 -7.02 -9.07
CA GLY A 91 19.77 -7.75 -9.39
C GLY A 91 18.69 -6.88 -10.02
N ALA A 92 17.85 -7.50 -10.89
CA ALA A 92 16.62 -6.89 -11.40
C ALA A 92 15.67 -6.54 -10.25
N ALA A 93 15.54 -7.42 -9.24
CA ALA A 93 14.72 -7.21 -8.06
C ALA A 93 15.01 -5.89 -7.33
N LEU A 94 16.28 -5.48 -7.22
CA LEU A 94 16.65 -4.19 -6.64
C LEU A 94 16.13 -3.03 -7.50
N ARG A 95 16.31 -3.11 -8.82
CA ARG A 95 15.86 -2.06 -9.75
C ARG A 95 14.34 -1.90 -9.71
N ASP A 96 13.62 -3.01 -9.68
CA ASP A 96 12.15 -3.04 -9.65
C ASP A 96 11.63 -2.45 -8.33
N ALA A 97 12.19 -2.87 -7.19
CA ALA A 97 11.84 -2.31 -5.88
C ALA A 97 12.15 -0.81 -5.79
N LEU A 98 13.34 -0.38 -6.24
CA LEU A 98 13.73 1.04 -6.23
C LEU A 98 12.86 1.89 -7.16
N SER A 99 12.54 1.39 -8.36
CA SER A 99 11.65 2.09 -9.29
C SER A 99 10.27 2.33 -8.67
N THR A 100 9.72 1.28 -8.06
CA THR A 100 8.42 1.34 -7.39
C THR A 100 8.42 2.30 -6.20
N LEU A 101 9.41 2.20 -5.31
CA LEU A 101 9.51 3.10 -4.14
C LEU A 101 9.66 4.56 -4.56
N ARG A 102 10.50 4.85 -5.56
CA ARG A 102 10.70 6.21 -6.08
C ARG A 102 9.43 6.78 -6.72
N HIS A 103 8.65 5.93 -7.38
CA HIS A 103 7.38 6.38 -7.97
C HIS A 103 6.33 6.65 -6.90
N ARG A 104 6.22 5.77 -5.90
CA ARG A 104 5.19 5.88 -4.85
C ARG A 104 5.49 6.96 -3.83
N MET A 105 6.72 7.01 -3.32
CA MET A 105 7.11 7.95 -2.26
C MET A 105 8.57 8.39 -2.42
N PRO A 106 8.87 9.31 -3.35
CA PRO A 106 10.24 9.73 -3.67
C PRO A 106 10.98 10.39 -2.51
N SER A 107 10.27 10.86 -1.49
CA SER A 107 10.85 11.53 -0.32
C SER A 107 11.44 10.59 0.73
N ILE A 108 11.13 9.29 0.68
CA ILE A 108 11.65 8.34 1.68
C ILE A 108 13.06 7.89 1.29
N PRO A 109 14.06 8.10 2.17
CA PRO A 109 15.41 7.58 1.96
C PRO A 109 15.44 6.06 1.98
N ILE A 110 16.23 5.47 1.08
CA ILE A 110 16.39 4.02 0.94
C ILE A 110 17.83 3.66 1.29
N VAL A 111 18.01 2.66 2.16
CA VAL A 111 19.30 2.09 2.52
C VAL A 111 19.41 0.70 1.92
N ILE A 112 20.46 0.43 1.16
CA ILE A 112 20.70 -0.87 0.56
C ILE A 112 21.72 -1.63 1.40
N TYR A 113 21.38 -2.85 1.78
CA TYR A 113 22.26 -3.84 2.41
C TYR A 113 22.59 -4.89 1.35
N PRO A 114 23.67 -4.66 0.58
CA PRO A 114 24.01 -5.53 -0.54
C PRO A 114 24.45 -6.89 -0.04
N THR A 115 23.85 -7.96 -0.56
CA THR A 115 24.20 -9.32 -0.20
C THR A 115 23.97 -10.28 -1.35
N GLN A 116 24.66 -11.42 -1.32
CA GLN A 116 24.36 -12.52 -2.25
C GLN A 116 23.05 -13.19 -1.81
N VAL A 117 22.11 -13.34 -2.76
CA VAL A 117 20.75 -13.87 -2.48
C VAL A 117 20.49 -15.24 -3.14
N GLN A 118 21.51 -15.83 -3.75
CA GLN A 118 21.44 -17.16 -4.39
C GLN A 118 22.79 -17.84 -4.40
N GLY A 119 22.78 -19.15 -4.59
CA GLY A 119 23.98 -20.01 -4.65
C GLY A 119 24.51 -20.38 -3.27
N GLU A 120 25.57 -21.17 -3.27
CA GLU A 120 26.17 -21.73 -2.07
C GLU A 120 26.72 -20.61 -1.15
N GLY A 121 26.43 -20.69 0.15
CA GLY A 121 26.85 -19.70 1.14
C GLY A 121 26.07 -18.37 1.11
N ALA A 122 24.94 -18.29 0.41
CA ALA A 122 24.11 -17.09 0.41
C ALA A 122 23.37 -16.86 1.74
N ALA A 123 22.90 -17.92 2.40
CA ALA A 123 22.15 -17.81 3.64
C ALA A 123 22.93 -17.11 4.78
N PRO A 124 24.20 -17.45 5.10
CA PRO A 124 24.98 -16.70 6.08
C PRO A 124 25.18 -15.22 5.72
N LYS A 125 25.26 -14.89 4.44
CA LYS A 125 25.40 -13.51 3.99
C LYS A 125 24.10 -12.72 4.14
N ILE A 126 22.95 -13.34 3.88
CA ILE A 126 21.62 -12.76 4.15
C ILE A 126 21.47 -12.48 5.64
N VAL A 127 21.82 -13.44 6.50
CA VAL A 127 21.84 -13.28 7.96
C VAL A 127 22.69 -12.10 8.36
N ALA A 128 23.93 -12.01 7.87
CA ALA A 128 24.85 -10.91 8.18
C ALA A 128 24.29 -9.55 7.74
N ALA A 129 23.57 -9.48 6.61
CA ALA A 129 22.96 -8.26 6.12
C ALA A 129 21.77 -7.82 6.99
N ILE A 130 20.89 -8.77 7.41
CA ILE A 130 19.78 -8.48 8.32
C ILE A 130 20.32 -8.00 9.68
N GLN A 131 21.30 -8.69 10.24
CA GLN A 131 21.93 -8.29 11.49
C GLN A 131 22.67 -6.93 11.39
N ALA A 132 23.23 -6.61 10.22
CA ALA A 132 23.82 -5.30 9.99
C ALA A 132 22.76 -4.19 9.98
N ALA A 133 21.60 -4.43 9.37
CA ALA A 133 20.46 -3.52 9.40
C ALA A 133 19.96 -3.32 10.83
N GLU A 134 19.81 -4.39 11.59
CA GLU A 134 19.37 -4.35 12.98
C GLU A 134 20.36 -3.59 13.88
N ARG A 135 21.66 -3.88 13.79
CA ARG A 135 22.68 -3.15 14.57
C ARG A 135 22.74 -1.66 14.26
N ARG A 136 22.51 -1.27 13.01
CA ARG A 136 22.45 0.15 12.61
C ARG A 136 21.19 0.83 13.08
N ASN A 137 20.11 0.08 13.20
CA ASN A 137 18.78 0.55 13.64
C ASN A 137 18.35 1.89 13.00
N GLU A 138 18.60 2.01 11.69
CA GLU A 138 18.34 3.25 10.95
C GLU A 138 17.10 3.16 10.05
N CYS A 139 16.51 1.97 9.90
CA CYS A 139 15.36 1.71 9.05
C CYS A 139 14.15 1.33 9.89
N ASP A 140 12.97 1.81 9.49
CA ASP A 140 11.70 1.50 10.15
C ASP A 140 11.05 0.23 9.57
N VAL A 141 11.45 -0.18 8.36
CA VAL A 141 11.02 -1.40 7.69
C VAL A 141 12.16 -1.94 6.83
N LEU A 142 12.27 -3.26 6.74
CA LEU A 142 13.28 -3.95 5.95
C LEU A 142 12.61 -4.81 4.89
N ILE A 143 12.96 -4.64 3.64
CA ILE A 143 12.54 -5.48 2.53
C ILE A 143 13.63 -6.49 2.24
N ILE A 144 13.32 -7.77 2.28
CA ILE A 144 14.18 -8.84 1.79
C ILE A 144 13.63 -9.27 0.44
N CYS A 145 14.38 -9.10 -0.62
CA CYS A 145 13.86 -9.41 -1.94
C CYS A 145 14.86 -10.09 -2.87
N ARG A 146 14.26 -10.94 -3.71
CA ARG A 146 14.90 -11.62 -4.82
C ARG A 146 13.86 -11.87 -5.91
N GLY A 147 14.25 -11.74 -7.17
CA GLY A 147 13.39 -12.12 -8.29
C GLY A 147 13.07 -13.61 -8.30
N GLY A 148 12.25 -14.05 -9.25
CA GLY A 148 11.93 -15.46 -9.43
C GLY A 148 13.16 -16.32 -9.79
N GLY A 149 12.99 -17.63 -9.76
CA GLY A 149 14.03 -18.61 -10.10
C GLY A 149 13.61 -20.02 -9.72
N SER A 150 14.50 -20.96 -9.89
CA SER A 150 14.26 -22.34 -9.46
C SER A 150 14.26 -22.50 -7.93
N ILE A 151 13.77 -23.61 -7.42
CA ILE A 151 13.77 -23.89 -5.97
C ILE A 151 15.21 -23.89 -5.41
N GLU A 152 16.18 -24.29 -6.19
CA GLU A 152 17.60 -24.28 -5.86
C GLU A 152 18.10 -22.84 -5.68
N ASP A 153 17.67 -21.96 -6.51
CA ASP A 153 18.01 -20.53 -6.46
C ASP A 153 17.40 -19.82 -5.25
N LEU A 154 16.23 -20.26 -4.81
CA LEU A 154 15.52 -19.71 -3.65
C LEU A 154 15.93 -20.41 -2.34
N TRP A 155 16.78 -21.45 -2.42
CA TRP A 155 17.07 -22.33 -1.29
C TRP A 155 17.64 -21.59 -0.07
N ALA A 156 18.43 -20.54 -0.30
CA ALA A 156 18.98 -19.73 0.79
C ALA A 156 17.91 -19.16 1.74
N PHE A 157 16.70 -18.91 1.25
CA PHE A 157 15.56 -18.42 2.03
C PHE A 157 14.79 -19.55 2.73
N ASN A 158 15.15 -20.82 2.46
CA ASN A 158 14.63 -22.01 3.12
C ASN A 158 15.56 -22.53 4.21
N GLU A 159 16.65 -21.85 4.51
CA GLU A 159 17.57 -22.25 5.57
C GLU A 159 17.11 -21.78 6.94
N GLU A 160 17.22 -22.65 7.95
CA GLU A 160 16.79 -22.38 9.33
C GLU A 160 17.46 -21.15 9.93
N ILE A 161 18.73 -20.88 9.59
CA ILE A 161 19.47 -19.73 10.12
C ILE A 161 18.86 -18.41 9.66
N VAL A 162 18.38 -18.33 8.42
CA VAL A 162 17.68 -17.14 7.88
C VAL A 162 16.33 -16.98 8.56
N ALA A 163 15.58 -18.06 8.68
CA ALA A 163 14.30 -18.12 9.36
C ALA A 163 14.37 -17.55 10.79
N ARG A 164 15.32 -18.05 11.59
CA ARG A 164 15.51 -17.60 12.98
C ARG A 164 15.99 -16.15 13.07
N THR A 165 16.80 -15.71 12.11
CA THR A 165 17.25 -14.31 12.06
C THR A 165 16.10 -13.35 11.73
N ILE A 166 15.19 -13.73 10.83
CA ILE A 166 13.99 -12.94 10.53
C ILE A 166 13.10 -12.82 11.77
N ASP A 167 12.85 -13.92 12.47
CA ASP A 167 12.04 -13.93 13.69
C ASP A 167 12.64 -13.07 14.82
N SER A 168 13.96 -13.13 15.01
CA SER A 168 14.65 -12.38 16.06
C SER A 168 14.85 -10.89 15.75
N CYS A 169 14.76 -10.46 14.49
CA CYS A 169 14.97 -9.08 14.08
C CYS A 169 13.86 -8.18 14.66
N HIS A 170 14.21 -7.02 15.22
CA HIS A 170 13.24 -6.07 15.79
C HIS A 170 12.58 -5.18 14.73
N ILE A 171 13.24 -4.98 13.58
CA ILE A 171 12.71 -4.22 12.47
C ILE A 171 11.66 -5.07 11.74
N PRO A 172 10.46 -4.54 11.44
CA PRO A 172 9.46 -5.23 10.62
C PRO A 172 10.03 -5.62 9.26
N ILE A 173 9.81 -6.87 8.86
CA ILE A 173 10.38 -7.43 7.63
C ILE A 173 9.28 -7.78 6.63
N ILE A 174 9.45 -7.28 5.40
CA ILE A 174 8.64 -7.67 4.24
C ILE A 174 9.48 -8.63 3.40
N CYS A 175 8.98 -9.84 3.20
CA CYS A 175 9.58 -10.81 2.29
C CYS A 175 8.97 -10.68 0.89
N GLY A 176 9.79 -10.34 -0.11
CA GLY A 176 9.41 -10.25 -1.52
C GLY A 176 10.30 -11.17 -2.37
N VAL A 177 10.22 -12.48 -2.12
CA VAL A 177 11.07 -13.49 -2.74
C VAL A 177 10.24 -14.37 -3.68
N GLY A 178 10.70 -14.55 -4.92
CA GLY A 178 10.03 -15.39 -5.93
C GLY A 178 8.85 -14.71 -6.61
N HIS A 179 7.85 -15.53 -6.95
CA HIS A 179 6.59 -15.15 -7.57
C HIS A 179 5.39 -15.66 -6.75
N GLU A 180 4.18 -15.52 -7.25
CA GLU A 180 2.95 -15.89 -6.53
C GLU A 180 2.91 -17.34 -6.07
N THR A 181 3.44 -18.26 -6.88
CA THR A 181 3.45 -19.70 -6.64
C THR A 181 4.62 -20.17 -5.76
N ASP A 182 5.65 -19.35 -5.62
CA ASP A 182 6.87 -19.72 -4.92
C ASP A 182 6.74 -19.34 -3.44
N PHE A 183 6.80 -20.33 -2.56
CA PHE A 183 6.79 -20.10 -1.12
C PHE A 183 8.10 -20.56 -0.51
N THR A 184 8.71 -19.67 0.26
CA THR A 184 9.90 -19.97 1.05
C THR A 184 9.61 -19.97 2.54
N ILE A 185 10.48 -20.57 3.35
CA ILE A 185 10.37 -20.51 4.81
C ILE A 185 10.40 -19.06 5.31
N ALA A 186 11.21 -18.21 4.67
CA ALA A 186 11.27 -16.78 4.97
C ALA A 186 9.90 -16.09 4.82
N ASP A 187 9.07 -16.50 3.84
CA ASP A 187 7.73 -15.93 3.63
C ASP A 187 6.76 -16.23 4.77
N PHE A 188 6.87 -17.41 5.40
CA PHE A 188 6.02 -17.77 6.53
C PHE A 188 6.38 -17.01 7.80
N ILE A 189 7.66 -16.72 8.00
CA ILE A 189 8.18 -16.08 9.22
C ILE A 189 8.15 -14.56 9.12
N ALA A 190 8.38 -13.98 7.93
CA ALA A 190 8.34 -12.55 7.75
C ALA A 190 7.03 -11.93 8.25
N ASP A 191 7.09 -10.70 8.72
CA ASP A 191 5.93 -9.99 9.24
C ASP A 191 4.86 -9.84 8.15
N VAL A 192 5.28 -9.55 6.92
CA VAL A 192 4.41 -9.49 5.74
C VAL A 192 5.08 -10.17 4.55
N ARG A 193 4.30 -10.97 3.82
CA ARG A 193 4.71 -11.56 2.54
C ARG A 193 4.22 -10.71 1.38
N ALA A 194 5.08 -10.52 0.40
CA ALA A 194 4.72 -10.02 -0.92
C ALA A 194 5.09 -11.03 -2.01
N PRO A 195 4.28 -11.21 -3.05
CA PRO A 195 4.58 -12.19 -4.09
C PRO A 195 5.77 -11.82 -4.96
N THR A 196 6.17 -10.53 -4.96
CA THR A 196 7.24 -10.01 -5.82
C THR A 196 8.01 -8.88 -5.12
N PRO A 197 9.23 -8.54 -5.56
CA PRO A 197 9.97 -7.37 -5.07
C PRO A 197 9.20 -6.04 -5.24
N THR A 198 8.47 -5.89 -6.34
CA THR A 198 7.57 -4.76 -6.59
C THR A 198 6.43 -4.72 -5.58
N GLY A 199 5.80 -5.88 -5.31
CA GLY A 199 4.76 -6.02 -4.29
C GLY A 199 5.26 -5.65 -2.90
N ALA A 200 6.49 -6.06 -2.55
CA ALA A 200 7.11 -5.69 -1.27
C ALA A 200 7.31 -4.17 -1.15
N ALA A 201 7.74 -3.52 -2.23
CA ALA A 201 7.87 -2.07 -2.28
C ALA A 201 6.51 -1.36 -2.13
N HIS A 202 5.43 -1.90 -2.72
CA HIS A 202 4.07 -1.40 -2.54
C HIS A 202 3.59 -1.45 -1.09
N LEU A 203 3.90 -2.52 -0.38
CA LEU A 203 3.50 -2.70 1.02
C LEU A 203 4.34 -1.87 1.99
N ALA A 204 5.57 -1.52 1.60
CA ALA A 204 6.51 -0.80 2.45
C ALA A 204 6.18 0.68 2.65
N CYS A 205 5.45 1.31 1.73
CA CYS A 205 5.11 2.74 1.83
C CYS A 205 3.76 3.06 1.19
N PRO A 206 3.07 4.12 1.66
CA PRO A 206 1.86 4.61 1.03
C PRO A 206 2.14 5.21 -0.35
N ASP A 207 1.09 5.52 -1.09
CA ASP A 207 1.18 6.24 -2.36
C ASP A 207 1.05 7.74 -2.14
N SER A 208 2.07 8.50 -2.55
CA SER A 208 2.07 9.96 -2.42
C SER A 208 0.95 10.62 -3.21
N SER A 209 0.56 10.04 -4.35
CA SER A 209 -0.53 10.56 -5.18
C SER A 209 -1.88 10.43 -4.48
N GLU A 210 -2.13 9.28 -3.85
CA GLU A 210 -3.36 9.06 -3.06
C GLU A 210 -3.41 10.00 -1.84
N LEU A 211 -2.28 10.22 -1.18
CA LEU A 211 -2.18 11.14 -0.04
C LEU A 211 -2.46 12.59 -0.46
N ILE A 212 -1.87 13.04 -1.58
CA ILE A 212 -2.11 14.38 -2.12
C ILE A 212 -3.58 14.55 -2.47
N GLN A 213 -4.18 13.60 -3.18
CA GLN A 213 -5.60 13.62 -3.54
C GLN A 213 -6.51 13.68 -2.31
N HIS A 214 -6.15 12.94 -1.25
CA HIS A 214 -6.90 13.00 0.00
C HIS A 214 -6.82 14.37 0.65
N ILE A 215 -5.62 14.98 0.70
CA ILE A 215 -5.42 16.35 1.20
C ILE A 215 -6.22 17.37 0.38
N GLU A 216 -6.19 17.29 -0.94
CA GLU A 216 -6.95 18.19 -1.83
C GLU A 216 -8.46 18.06 -1.61
N THR A 217 -8.94 16.83 -1.41
CA THR A 217 -10.35 16.58 -1.09
C THR A 217 -10.73 17.19 0.26
N MET A 218 -9.90 17.03 1.28
CA MET A 218 -10.10 17.64 2.60
C MET A 218 -10.06 19.16 2.52
N HIS A 219 -9.10 19.73 1.78
CA HIS A 219 -8.99 21.17 1.56
C HIS A 219 -10.25 21.74 0.90
N SER A 220 -10.70 21.12 -0.20
CA SER A 220 -11.93 21.52 -0.89
C SER A 220 -13.18 21.42 -0.01
N ARG A 221 -13.22 20.44 0.89
CA ARG A 221 -14.31 20.30 1.87
C ARG A 221 -14.29 21.45 2.89
N ILE A 222 -13.12 21.79 3.41
CA ILE A 222 -12.95 22.89 4.37
C ILE A 222 -13.36 24.21 3.71
N GLN A 223 -12.91 24.47 2.48
CA GLN A 223 -13.28 25.68 1.73
C GLN A 223 -14.81 25.81 1.56
N ARG A 224 -15.49 24.74 1.16
CA ARG A 224 -16.96 24.75 1.00
C ARG A 224 -17.68 25.00 2.33
N ILE A 225 -17.24 24.39 3.40
CA ILE A 225 -17.84 24.59 4.73
C ILE A 225 -17.64 26.04 5.18
N MET A 226 -16.45 26.61 5.01
CA MET A 226 -16.15 27.99 5.37
C MET A 226 -16.97 28.98 4.53
N GLN A 227 -17.07 28.76 3.22
CA GLN A 227 -17.86 29.59 2.34
C GLN A 227 -19.35 29.56 2.74
N SER A 228 -19.93 28.40 2.94
CA SER A 228 -21.32 28.25 3.38
C SER A 228 -21.56 28.91 4.74
N PHE A 229 -20.60 28.80 5.67
CA PHE A 229 -20.68 29.50 6.95
C PHE A 229 -20.68 31.02 6.77
N LEU A 230 -19.77 31.57 5.96
CA LEU A 230 -19.71 33.00 5.69
C LEU A 230 -20.99 33.49 5.00
N GLU A 231 -21.48 32.77 4.00
CA GLU A 231 -22.76 33.11 3.33
C GLU A 231 -23.92 33.13 4.31
N SER A 232 -24.00 32.15 5.23
CA SER A 232 -25.04 32.14 6.25
C SER A 232 -24.92 33.32 7.24
N GLN A 233 -23.70 33.71 7.60
CA GLN A 233 -23.49 34.89 8.47
C GLN A 233 -23.84 36.17 7.75
N MET A 234 -23.50 36.33 6.45
CA MET A 234 -23.88 37.48 5.62
C MET A 234 -25.40 37.58 5.53
N GLN A 235 -26.10 36.49 5.22
CA GLN A 235 -27.56 36.45 5.18
C GLN A 235 -28.18 36.85 6.53
N TYR A 236 -27.60 36.40 7.63
CA TYR A 236 -28.04 36.77 8.97
C TYR A 236 -27.85 38.28 9.23
N ILE A 237 -26.73 38.84 8.85
CA ILE A 237 -26.46 40.28 8.94
C ILE A 237 -27.46 41.10 8.07
N ASP A 238 -27.69 40.66 6.83
CA ASP A 238 -28.67 41.31 5.93
C ASP A 238 -30.09 41.27 6.51
N MET A 239 -30.49 40.12 7.05
CA MET A 239 -31.79 40.00 7.73
C MET A 239 -31.90 40.94 8.92
N LEU A 240 -30.85 41.07 9.75
CA LEU A 240 -30.84 42.00 10.87
C LEU A 240 -30.87 43.47 10.40
N SER A 241 -30.13 43.80 9.33
CA SER A 241 -30.09 45.10 8.72
C SER A 241 -31.48 45.52 8.16
N HIS A 242 -32.20 44.62 7.50
CA HIS A 242 -33.58 44.85 7.05
C HIS A 242 -34.58 45.01 8.19
N ARG A 243 -34.33 44.43 9.36
CA ARG A 243 -35.19 44.61 10.57
C ARG A 243 -34.93 45.93 11.28
N LEU A 244 -33.76 46.54 11.10
CA LEU A 244 -33.43 47.86 11.58
C LEU A 244 -34.04 48.87 10.63
N THR A 245 -35.32 49.24 10.86
CA THR A 245 -35.90 50.39 10.17
C THR A 245 -35.06 51.63 10.48
N HIS A 246 -34.53 52.26 9.44
CA HIS A 246 -33.66 53.43 9.58
C HIS A 246 -34.34 54.50 10.47
N PRO A 247 -33.70 55.01 11.52
CA PRO A 247 -34.32 55.99 12.40
C PRO A 247 -34.96 57.17 11.68
N ASN A 248 -34.37 57.61 10.54
CA ASN A 248 -34.89 58.64 9.69
C ASN A 248 -36.26 58.28 9.05
N GLU A 249 -36.50 57.05 8.63
CA GLU A 249 -37.80 56.67 8.04
C GLU A 249 -38.90 56.65 9.14
N ARG A 250 -38.55 56.20 10.34
CA ARG A 250 -39.47 56.30 11.47
C ARG A 250 -39.82 57.74 11.84
N ILE A 251 -38.82 58.63 11.89
CA ILE A 251 -39.01 60.05 12.17
C ILE A 251 -39.84 60.68 11.05
N HIS A 252 -39.53 60.40 9.80
CA HIS A 252 -40.26 60.93 8.66
C HIS A 252 -41.73 60.48 8.63
N THR A 253 -41.99 59.22 8.91
CA THR A 253 -43.37 58.70 9.02
C THR A 253 -44.15 59.39 10.17
N GLN A 254 -43.50 59.58 11.32
CA GLN A 254 -44.13 60.32 12.42
C GLN A 254 -44.35 61.80 12.11
N PHE A 255 -43.43 62.44 11.41
CA PHE A 255 -43.56 63.82 10.96
C PHE A 255 -44.75 63.99 10.01
N ILE A 256 -44.90 63.16 9.01
CA ILE A 256 -46.05 63.14 8.09
C ILE A 256 -47.36 62.94 8.90
N ARG A 257 -47.37 62.07 9.89
CA ARG A 257 -48.54 61.82 10.72
C ARG A 257 -48.92 63.05 11.53
N ILE A 258 -47.97 63.77 12.10
CA ILE A 258 -48.18 65.02 12.85
C ILE A 258 -48.73 66.11 11.92
N GLN A 259 -48.16 66.26 10.71
CA GLN A 259 -48.70 67.22 9.74
C GLN A 259 -50.15 66.92 9.38
N HIS A 260 -50.52 65.71 9.09
CA HIS A 260 -51.89 65.31 8.78
C HIS A 260 -52.84 65.51 9.95
N LEU A 261 -52.39 65.28 11.18
CA LEU A 261 -53.19 65.58 12.39
C LEU A 261 -53.40 67.09 12.57
N ASN A 262 -52.37 67.91 12.32
CA ASN A 262 -52.49 69.40 12.36
C ASN A 262 -53.49 69.90 11.30
N GLU A 263 -53.44 69.41 10.07
CA GLU A 263 -54.39 69.79 9.02
C GLU A 263 -55.83 69.42 9.36
N ARG A 264 -56.02 68.22 9.95
CA ARG A 264 -57.34 67.77 10.47
C ARG A 264 -57.84 68.67 11.60
N LEU A 265 -56.96 69.02 12.52
CA LEU A 265 -57.29 69.91 13.65
C LEU A 265 -57.68 71.30 13.15
N ALA A 266 -56.89 71.88 12.25
CA ALA A 266 -57.17 73.17 11.66
C ALA A 266 -58.51 73.15 10.90
N SER A 267 -58.78 72.09 10.13
CA SER A 267 -60.06 71.91 9.45
C SER A 267 -61.26 71.73 10.34
N ALA A 268 -61.08 71.07 11.41
CA ALA A 268 -62.12 70.88 12.48
C ALA A 268 -62.37 72.16 13.24
N TRP A 269 -61.32 72.95 13.55
CA TRP A 269 -61.40 74.21 14.19
C TRP A 269 -62.14 75.25 13.29
N LEU A 270 -61.80 75.34 12.01
CA LEU A 270 -62.49 76.21 11.03
C LEU A 270 -63.94 75.79 10.92
N ARG A 271 -64.30 74.56 10.93
CA ARG A 271 -65.70 74.08 10.92
C ARG A 271 -66.44 74.53 12.16
N TYR A 272 -65.82 74.30 13.37
CA TYR A 272 -66.39 74.74 14.64
C TYR A 272 -66.67 76.25 14.66
N MET A 273 -65.67 77.07 14.29
CA MET A 273 -65.84 78.55 14.21
C MET A 273 -66.92 79.00 13.22
N ARG A 274 -67.11 78.28 12.12
CA ARG A 274 -68.21 78.59 11.17
C ARG A 274 -69.61 78.21 11.71
N THR A 275 -69.73 77.20 12.47
CA THR A 275 -70.97 76.80 13.14
C THR A 275 -71.35 77.76 14.32
N ASP A 276 -70.36 78.24 15.02
CA ASP A 276 -70.59 79.16 16.16
C ASP A 276 -70.96 80.62 15.67
N SER A 277 -70.35 81.04 14.54
CA SER A 277 -70.68 82.37 13.92
C SER A 277 -72.09 82.39 13.27
N GLY A 278 -72.72 81.21 13.10
CA GLY A 278 -74.12 81.20 12.61
C GLY A 278 -75.19 81.31 13.70
N LEU A 279 -74.80 81.37 15.01
CA LEU A 279 -75.69 81.49 16.14
C LEU A 279 -75.88 82.93 16.65
N TYR A 280 -75.22 83.90 16.06
CA TYR A 280 -75.31 85.32 16.47
C TYR A 280 -75.90 86.29 15.37
N VAL A 281 -76.64 85.67 14.45
CA VAL A 281 -77.43 86.52 13.49
C VAL A 281 -78.88 86.07 13.58
N ASN A 282 -79.59 86.48 14.61
CA ASN A 282 -81.03 86.69 14.65
C ASN A 282 -81.36 87.61 15.83
#